data_3a864e76755f8ff83fd2ebb23330786a
#
_entry.id   3a864e76755f8ff83fd2ebb23330786a
#
_cell.length_a   1.000
_cell.length_b   1.000
_cell.length_c   1.000
_cell.angle_alpha   90.00
_cell.angle_beta   90.00
_cell.angle_gamma   90.00
#
_symmetry.space_group_name_H-M   'P 1'
#
loop_
_entity.id
_entity.type
_entity.pdbx_description
1 polymer ?
#
loop_
_entity_poly.entity_id
_entity_poly.type
_entity_poly.pdbx_seq_one_letter_code
_entity_poly.pdbx_strand_id
1 'polypeptide(L)'
;TVRDLGEALGVPPTRIIQILMGLGEMKTVTQTLSTEEIELVAEELGRRVEVGALEEPAPEEIGPEDSPEDLVEKPPVITVMGHVDHGKTSLLDRIRRTNVVSGEAGGITQHIGAYQVEHEGRRITFIDTPGHEAFTEMRARGARVTDIVVLVVAADDGVMPQTEEAIEHARAAGVPIVVAINKIDVPNANPDRVMGELAERGLTPEQWGGETVTVPVSAKTGEGIEDLLENILVVAELEELRANPKAPASGYVIESRLDPGRGPVA
;
A
#
# COMPACT_ATOMS: atom_id res chain seq x y z
N THR A 1 -0.17 -23.93 2.75
CA THR A 1 -0.41 -24.66 4.02
C THR A 1 -0.01 -26.14 3.91
N VAL A 2 0.03 -26.87 5.04
CA VAL A 2 0.28 -28.33 5.04
C VAL A 2 -0.72 -29.07 4.14
N ARG A 3 -1.98 -28.62 4.08
CA ARG A 3 -3.01 -29.19 3.21
C ARG A 3 -2.66 -29.00 1.74
N ASP A 4 -2.32 -27.77 1.35
CA ASP A 4 -2.04 -27.42 -0.04
C ASP A 4 -0.81 -28.17 -0.56
N LEU A 5 0.22 -28.30 0.29
CA LEU A 5 1.41 -29.10 -0.04
C LEU A 5 1.04 -30.59 -0.20
N GLY A 6 0.12 -31.09 0.63
CA GLY A 6 -0.39 -32.46 0.51
C GLY A 6 -1.12 -32.69 -0.80
N GLU A 7 -1.95 -31.78 -1.24
CA GLU A 7 -2.65 -31.82 -2.53
C GLU A 7 -1.65 -31.73 -3.71
N ALA A 8 -0.71 -30.81 -3.64
CA ALA A 8 0.31 -30.63 -4.69
C ALA A 8 1.22 -31.84 -4.85
N LEU A 9 1.60 -32.47 -3.74
CA LEU A 9 2.45 -33.68 -3.74
C LEU A 9 1.66 -34.99 -3.87
N GLY A 10 0.32 -34.96 -3.82
CA GLY A 10 -0.52 -36.16 -3.86
C GLY A 10 -0.32 -37.08 -2.64
N VAL A 11 -0.03 -36.51 -1.48
CA VAL A 11 0.16 -37.24 -0.21
C VAL A 11 -0.81 -36.73 0.86
N PRO A 12 -1.28 -37.61 1.77
CA PRO A 12 -2.16 -37.16 2.85
C PRO A 12 -1.45 -36.12 3.73
N PRO A 13 -2.15 -35.05 4.17
CA PRO A 13 -1.59 -34.03 5.07
C PRO A 13 -0.98 -34.60 6.35
N THR A 14 -1.53 -35.72 6.86
CA THR A 14 -1.01 -36.44 8.03
C THR A 14 0.41 -36.97 7.83
N ARG A 15 0.79 -37.34 6.59
CA ARG A 15 2.13 -37.79 6.27
C ARG A 15 3.13 -36.66 6.33
N ILE A 16 2.74 -35.47 5.85
CA ILE A 16 3.56 -34.24 5.92
C ILE A 16 3.79 -33.84 7.38
N ILE A 17 2.73 -33.89 8.20
CA ILE A 17 2.84 -33.60 9.64
C ILE A 17 3.81 -34.56 10.31
N GLN A 18 3.78 -35.86 9.98
CA GLN A 18 4.71 -36.86 10.55
C GLN A 18 6.18 -36.51 10.17
N ILE A 19 6.42 -36.12 8.96
CA ILE A 19 7.77 -35.72 8.51
C ILE A 19 8.24 -34.47 9.27
N LEU A 20 7.40 -33.43 9.35
CA LEU A 20 7.70 -32.22 10.10
C LEU A 20 7.95 -32.50 11.59
N MET A 21 7.16 -33.37 12.20
CA MET A 21 7.41 -33.81 13.59
C MET A 21 8.75 -34.53 13.73
N GLY A 22 9.16 -35.30 12.73
CA GLY A 22 10.47 -35.97 12.71
C GLY A 22 11.63 -34.97 12.62
N LEU A 23 11.40 -33.82 12.01
CA LEU A 23 12.35 -32.68 11.88
C LEU A 23 12.30 -31.74 13.09
N GLY A 24 11.40 -31.98 14.06
CA GLY A 24 11.26 -31.17 15.27
C GLY A 24 10.22 -30.06 15.19
N GLU A 25 9.49 -29.95 14.06
CA GLU A 25 8.48 -28.93 13.81
C GLU A 25 7.06 -29.47 14.05
N MET A 26 6.30 -28.80 14.91
CA MET A 26 4.91 -29.17 15.19
C MET A 26 3.96 -28.24 14.43
N LYS A 27 3.39 -28.73 13.34
CA LYS A 27 2.44 -27.96 12.51
C LYS A 27 1.08 -28.66 12.44
N THR A 28 0.04 -27.86 12.29
CA THR A 28 -1.34 -28.32 12.04
C THR A 28 -1.66 -28.29 10.54
N VAL A 29 -2.73 -28.95 10.12
CA VAL A 29 -3.14 -29.08 8.69
C VAL A 29 -3.34 -27.71 8.00
N THR A 30 -3.72 -26.69 8.76
CA THR A 30 -4.05 -25.36 8.25
C THR A 30 -2.92 -24.34 8.39
N GLN A 31 -1.82 -24.69 9.06
CA GLN A 31 -0.68 -23.81 9.21
C GLN A 31 0.13 -23.68 7.92
N THR A 32 0.66 -22.49 7.70
CA THR A 32 1.57 -22.16 6.60
C THR A 32 2.94 -22.80 6.84
N LEU A 33 3.58 -23.22 5.77
CA LEU A 33 4.94 -23.74 5.74
C LEU A 33 5.88 -22.68 5.15
N SER A 34 7.08 -22.58 5.69
CA SER A 34 8.16 -21.82 5.07
C SER A 34 8.69 -22.54 3.82
N THR A 35 9.43 -21.83 2.98
CA THR A 35 10.10 -22.44 1.81
C THR A 35 11.03 -23.57 2.21
N GLU A 36 11.80 -23.36 3.28
CA GLU A 36 12.72 -24.36 3.82
C GLU A 36 12.00 -25.64 4.31
N GLU A 37 10.87 -25.47 5.00
CA GLU A 37 10.04 -26.61 5.44
C GLU A 37 9.44 -27.38 4.26
N ILE A 38 9.04 -26.69 3.19
CA ILE A 38 8.53 -27.30 1.96
C ILE A 38 9.62 -28.11 1.26
N GLU A 39 10.82 -27.55 1.13
CA GLU A 39 11.97 -28.23 0.51
C GLU A 39 12.39 -29.47 1.30
N LEU A 40 12.48 -29.39 2.62
CA LEU A 40 12.81 -30.52 3.48
C LEU A 40 11.78 -31.66 3.41
N VAL A 41 10.49 -31.32 3.40
CA VAL A 41 9.41 -32.32 3.24
C VAL A 41 9.48 -32.97 1.85
N ALA A 42 9.77 -32.19 0.81
CA ALA A 42 9.89 -32.69 -0.56
C ALA A 42 11.10 -33.62 -0.72
N GLU A 43 12.24 -33.27 -0.12
CA GLU A 43 13.45 -34.10 -0.11
C GLU A 43 13.21 -35.46 0.58
N GLU A 44 12.57 -35.46 1.75
CA GLU A 44 12.23 -36.68 2.48
C GLU A 44 11.25 -37.58 1.71
N LEU A 45 10.40 -36.99 0.88
CA LEU A 45 9.49 -37.72 -0.01
C LEU A 45 10.14 -38.11 -1.34
N GLY A 46 11.42 -37.75 -1.56
CA GLY A 46 12.15 -38.02 -2.81
C GLY A 46 11.56 -37.29 -4.01
N ARG A 47 10.94 -36.14 -3.78
CA ARG A 47 10.32 -35.30 -4.82
C ARG A 47 11.05 -33.99 -4.94
N ARG A 48 11.09 -33.45 -6.16
CA ARG A 48 11.61 -32.11 -6.42
C ARG A 48 10.43 -31.15 -6.43
N VAL A 49 10.47 -30.13 -5.61
CA VAL A 49 9.47 -29.06 -5.55
C VAL A 49 10.18 -27.74 -5.90
N GLU A 50 9.64 -27.00 -6.79
CA GLU A 50 10.02 -25.62 -7.05
C GLU A 50 9.01 -24.75 -6.34
N VAL A 51 9.44 -24.09 -5.25
CA VAL A 51 8.59 -23.12 -4.54
C VAL A 51 8.70 -21.81 -5.34
N GLY A 52 7.87 -21.69 -6.37
CA GLY A 52 7.62 -20.41 -6.99
C GLY A 52 6.78 -19.55 -6.04
N ALA A 53 7.15 -18.27 -5.84
CA ALA A 53 6.14 -17.31 -5.47
C ALA A 53 5.00 -17.48 -6.47
N LEU A 54 3.74 -17.53 -5.99
CA LEU A 54 2.62 -17.31 -6.89
C LEU A 54 2.88 -15.90 -7.47
N GLU A 55 3.48 -15.86 -8.66
CA GLU A 55 3.31 -14.69 -9.49
C GLU A 55 1.79 -14.59 -9.63
N GLU A 56 1.19 -13.67 -8.91
CA GLU A 56 -0.15 -13.22 -9.29
C GLU A 56 -0.01 -12.95 -10.78
N PRO A 57 -0.80 -13.62 -11.64
CA PRO A 57 -0.68 -13.41 -13.07
C PRO A 57 -0.70 -11.91 -13.28
N ALA A 58 0.36 -11.39 -13.91
CA ALA A 58 0.36 -10.00 -14.33
C ALA A 58 -1.01 -9.78 -14.97
N PRO A 59 -1.72 -8.69 -14.63
CA PRO A 59 -3.04 -8.46 -15.17
C PRO A 59 -2.92 -8.68 -16.67
N GLU A 60 -3.58 -9.73 -17.18
CA GLU A 60 -3.63 -9.96 -18.63
C GLU A 60 -4.18 -8.65 -19.18
N GLU A 61 -3.42 -7.99 -20.03
CA GLU A 61 -3.91 -6.85 -20.80
C GLU A 61 -5.03 -7.38 -21.69
N ILE A 62 -6.23 -7.44 -21.11
CA ILE A 62 -7.43 -7.94 -21.76
C ILE A 62 -7.98 -6.80 -22.62
N GLY A 63 -7.37 -6.61 -23.78
CA GLY A 63 -7.87 -5.65 -24.75
C GLY A 63 -6.92 -5.50 -25.94
N PRO A 64 -7.42 -5.07 -27.10
CA PRO A 64 -6.57 -4.55 -28.15
C PRO A 64 -5.77 -3.37 -27.60
N GLU A 65 -4.50 -3.24 -28.01
CA GLU A 65 -3.67 -2.07 -27.68
C GLU A 65 -4.48 -0.79 -27.91
N ASP A 66 -4.59 0.03 -26.88
CA ASP A 66 -5.33 1.29 -26.96
C ASP A 66 -4.67 2.20 -28.01
N SER A 67 -5.48 2.72 -28.93
CA SER A 67 -4.97 3.71 -29.88
C SER A 67 -4.63 5.00 -29.13
N PRO A 68 -3.46 5.63 -29.40
CA PRO A 68 -3.07 6.87 -28.74
C PRO A 68 -4.12 8.00 -28.82
N GLU A 69 -4.96 7.95 -29.86
CA GLU A 69 -6.06 8.92 -30.09
C GLU A 69 -7.25 8.75 -29.12
N ASP A 70 -7.39 7.55 -28.52
CA ASP A 70 -8.48 7.25 -27.57
C ASP A 70 -8.07 7.49 -26.12
N LEU A 71 -6.78 7.78 -25.85
CA LEU A 71 -6.25 8.03 -24.51
C LEU A 71 -6.57 9.45 -24.06
N VAL A 72 -7.21 9.56 -22.89
CA VAL A 72 -7.47 10.82 -22.19
C VAL A 72 -6.75 10.85 -20.84
N GLU A 73 -6.53 12.04 -20.28
CA GLU A 73 -5.97 12.21 -18.95
C GLU A 73 -6.82 11.46 -17.91
N LYS A 74 -6.17 10.66 -17.09
CA LYS A 74 -6.80 9.85 -16.02
C LYS A 74 -6.61 10.57 -14.68
N PRO A 75 -7.64 10.68 -13.83
CA PRO A 75 -7.47 11.12 -12.45
C PRO A 75 -6.46 10.24 -11.70
N PRO A 76 -5.48 10.83 -11.00
CA PRO A 76 -4.50 10.04 -10.25
C PRO A 76 -5.16 9.25 -9.11
N VAL A 77 -4.68 8.03 -8.90
CA VAL A 77 -5.02 7.19 -7.77
C VAL A 77 -3.84 7.20 -6.79
N ILE A 78 -4.11 7.54 -5.55
CA ILE A 78 -3.10 7.83 -4.54
C ILE A 78 -3.32 6.95 -3.32
N THR A 79 -2.28 6.24 -2.88
CA THR A 79 -2.30 5.56 -1.58
C THR A 79 -1.59 6.41 -0.53
N VAL A 80 -2.21 6.54 0.64
CA VAL A 80 -1.62 7.24 1.79
C VAL A 80 -1.01 6.21 2.73
N MET A 81 0.30 6.34 2.97
CA MET A 81 1.10 5.43 3.77
C MET A 81 1.86 6.17 4.86
N GLY A 82 2.43 5.43 5.80
CA GLY A 82 3.25 5.96 6.89
C GLY A 82 2.94 5.27 8.22
N HIS A 83 3.67 5.69 9.26
CA HIS A 83 3.58 5.11 10.59
C HIS A 83 2.21 5.33 11.25
N VAL A 84 1.86 4.49 12.24
CA VAL A 84 0.73 4.71 13.16
C VAL A 84 0.94 6.08 13.85
N ASP A 85 -0.15 6.78 14.16
CA ASP A 85 -0.16 8.08 14.84
C ASP A 85 0.53 9.25 14.11
N HIS A 86 1.03 9.07 12.89
CA HIS A 86 1.52 10.18 12.06
C HIS A 86 0.40 11.03 11.43
N GLY A 87 -0.86 10.67 11.68
CA GLY A 87 -2.04 11.46 11.31
C GLY A 87 -2.52 11.24 9.88
N LYS A 88 -2.32 10.07 9.29
CA LYS A 88 -2.84 9.71 7.95
C LYS A 88 -4.35 9.93 7.85
N THR A 89 -5.13 9.28 8.72
CA THR A 89 -6.59 9.39 8.73
C THR A 89 -7.05 10.83 9.00
N SER A 90 -6.37 11.56 9.90
CA SER A 90 -6.65 12.97 10.15
C SER A 90 -6.38 13.86 8.93
N LEU A 91 -5.31 13.56 8.17
CA LEU A 91 -4.98 14.25 6.91
C LEU A 91 -6.08 13.99 5.87
N LEU A 92 -6.48 12.73 5.71
CA LEU A 92 -7.54 12.35 4.80
C LEU A 92 -8.89 12.94 5.18
N ASP A 93 -9.24 12.98 6.46
CA ASP A 93 -10.44 13.65 6.95
C ASP A 93 -10.43 15.14 6.64
N ARG A 94 -9.28 15.78 6.79
CA ARG A 94 -9.13 17.19 6.42
C ARG A 94 -9.35 17.42 4.94
N ILE A 95 -8.77 16.57 4.08
CA ILE A 95 -8.95 16.63 2.63
C ILE A 95 -10.41 16.40 2.24
N ARG A 96 -11.08 15.41 2.86
CA ARG A 96 -12.51 15.13 2.65
C ARG A 96 -13.44 16.17 3.23
N ARG A 97 -12.97 17.01 4.15
CA ARG A 97 -13.79 17.87 5.02
C ARG A 97 -14.80 17.09 5.88
N THR A 98 -14.38 15.93 6.35
CA THR A 98 -15.18 14.98 7.16
C THR A 98 -14.51 14.71 8.52
N ASN A 99 -15.10 13.85 9.34
CA ASN A 99 -14.55 13.46 10.65
C ASN A 99 -14.75 11.95 10.85
N VAL A 100 -14.08 11.13 10.05
CA VAL A 100 -14.16 9.66 10.12
C VAL A 100 -13.39 9.11 11.31
N VAL A 101 -12.27 9.72 11.69
CA VAL A 101 -11.47 9.36 12.88
C VAL A 101 -12.32 9.16 14.13
N SER A 102 -13.34 9.99 14.34
CA SER A 102 -14.20 9.90 15.52
C SER A 102 -15.15 8.69 15.52
N GLY A 103 -15.35 8.05 14.38
CA GLY A 103 -16.23 6.88 14.21
C GLY A 103 -15.52 5.53 14.20
N GLU A 104 -14.21 5.51 14.01
CA GLU A 104 -13.42 4.28 13.97
C GLU A 104 -13.05 3.79 15.38
N ALA A 105 -13.17 2.47 15.61
CA ALA A 105 -12.80 1.85 16.89
C ALA A 105 -11.29 2.02 17.14
N GLY A 106 -10.94 2.74 18.20
CA GLY A 106 -9.55 3.06 18.55
C GLY A 106 -8.93 4.21 17.75
N GLY A 107 -9.70 4.90 16.87
CA GLY A 107 -9.22 6.03 16.07
C GLY A 107 -8.18 5.65 15.00
N ILE A 108 -8.15 4.38 14.58
CA ILE A 108 -7.23 3.86 13.56
C ILE A 108 -8.00 3.26 12.39
N THR A 109 -7.50 3.46 11.18
CA THR A 109 -8.05 2.82 9.98
C THR A 109 -7.80 1.32 10.03
N GLN A 110 -8.87 0.53 9.89
CA GLN A 110 -8.83 -0.94 9.92
C GLN A 110 -9.22 -1.58 8.58
N HIS A 111 -9.87 -0.84 7.71
CA HIS A 111 -10.29 -1.26 6.37
C HIS A 111 -9.68 -0.37 5.31
N ILE A 112 -9.47 -0.92 4.12
CA ILE A 112 -9.05 -0.09 2.98
C ILE A 112 -10.28 0.69 2.48
N GLY A 113 -10.20 2.02 2.52
CA GLY A 113 -11.23 2.92 2.00
C GLY A 113 -10.75 3.64 0.75
N ALA A 114 -11.59 3.71 -0.29
CA ALA A 114 -11.33 4.54 -1.46
C ALA A 114 -12.36 5.64 -1.59
N TYR A 115 -11.92 6.84 -1.91
CA TYR A 115 -12.80 7.99 -2.14
C TYR A 115 -12.17 9.00 -3.11
N GLN A 116 -13.01 9.84 -3.69
CA GLN A 116 -12.59 10.82 -4.67
C GLN A 116 -12.88 12.23 -4.14
N VAL A 117 -11.91 13.13 -4.35
CA VAL A 117 -12.05 14.56 -4.07
C VAL A 117 -11.83 15.35 -5.35
N GLU A 118 -12.36 16.56 -5.39
CA GLU A 118 -12.14 17.51 -6.47
C GLU A 118 -11.33 18.69 -5.95
N HIS A 119 -10.24 18.99 -6.63
CA HIS A 119 -9.38 20.14 -6.35
C HIS A 119 -9.15 20.87 -7.67
N GLU A 120 -9.50 22.16 -7.74
CA GLU A 120 -9.40 23.02 -8.94
C GLU A 120 -10.03 22.40 -10.22
N GLY A 121 -11.16 21.71 -10.06
CA GLY A 121 -11.85 21.05 -11.18
C GLY A 121 -11.21 19.74 -11.63
N ARG A 122 -10.15 19.27 -10.98
CA ARG A 122 -9.47 18.00 -11.23
C ARG A 122 -9.80 17.00 -10.12
N ARG A 123 -10.03 15.76 -10.50
CA ARG A 123 -10.35 14.68 -9.56
C ARG A 123 -9.10 13.97 -9.12
N ILE A 124 -9.04 13.64 -7.83
CA ILE A 124 -7.99 12.86 -7.19
C ILE A 124 -8.65 11.74 -6.42
N THR A 125 -8.22 10.50 -6.61
CA THR A 125 -8.73 9.34 -5.87
C THR A 125 -7.72 8.95 -4.79
N PHE A 126 -8.17 8.91 -3.54
CA PHE A 126 -7.35 8.48 -2.41
C PHE A 126 -7.74 7.08 -1.96
N ILE A 127 -6.74 6.28 -1.65
CA ILE A 127 -6.87 4.98 -0.99
C ILE A 127 -6.23 5.10 0.41
N ASP A 128 -7.05 4.91 1.44
CA ASP A 128 -6.60 4.90 2.83
C ASP A 128 -6.17 3.48 3.21
N THR A 129 -4.97 3.33 3.74
CA THR A 129 -4.42 2.04 4.18
C THR A 129 -4.13 2.04 5.67
N PRO A 130 -4.41 0.90 6.38
CA PRO A 130 -4.08 0.77 7.78
C PRO A 130 -2.57 0.93 8.02
N GLY A 131 -2.20 1.73 9.04
CA GLY A 131 -0.80 2.00 9.39
C GLY A 131 -0.14 0.93 10.26
N HIS A 132 -0.92 0.02 10.86
CA HIS A 132 -0.40 -0.97 11.80
C HIS A 132 0.41 -2.07 11.09
N GLU A 133 1.50 -2.56 11.72
CA GLU A 133 2.39 -3.60 11.17
C GLU A 133 1.67 -4.89 10.73
N ALA A 134 0.57 -5.25 11.40
CA ALA A 134 -0.25 -6.41 11.05
C ALA A 134 -0.88 -6.34 9.64
N PHE A 135 -0.82 -5.19 8.95
CA PHE A 135 -1.48 -4.95 7.66
C PHE A 135 -0.50 -4.68 6.50
N THR A 136 0.71 -5.24 6.56
CA THR A 136 1.76 -5.10 5.52
C THR A 136 1.26 -5.47 4.13
N GLU A 137 0.51 -6.59 3.99
CA GLU A 137 -0.05 -7.01 2.70
C GLU A 137 -1.05 -5.99 2.12
N MET A 138 -1.82 -5.30 2.98
CA MET A 138 -2.74 -4.26 2.53
C MET A 138 -2.00 -3.03 2.00
N ARG A 139 -0.85 -2.65 2.63
CA ARG A 139 0.01 -1.57 2.12
C ARG A 139 0.68 -1.94 0.80
N ALA A 140 1.22 -3.17 0.68
CA ALA A 140 1.79 -3.66 -0.56
C ALA A 140 0.75 -3.69 -1.70
N ARG A 141 -0.48 -4.12 -1.41
CA ARG A 141 -1.59 -4.09 -2.38
C ARG A 141 -1.96 -2.66 -2.74
N GLY A 142 -2.06 -1.76 -1.77
CA GLY A 142 -2.29 -0.33 -2.00
C GLY A 142 -1.27 0.25 -2.97
N ALA A 143 0.03 0.04 -2.75
CA ALA A 143 1.10 0.56 -3.61
C ALA A 143 1.00 0.05 -5.06
N ARG A 144 0.62 -1.22 -5.26
CA ARG A 144 0.52 -1.83 -6.62
C ARG A 144 -0.63 -1.30 -7.47
N VAL A 145 -1.66 -0.74 -6.85
CA VAL A 145 -2.87 -0.28 -7.57
C VAL A 145 -2.93 1.23 -7.70
N THR A 146 -1.90 1.94 -7.25
CA THR A 146 -1.84 3.40 -7.25
C THR A 146 -0.81 3.94 -8.24
N ASP A 147 -1.03 5.19 -8.62
CA ASP A 147 -0.13 5.94 -9.49
C ASP A 147 0.91 6.72 -8.67
N ILE A 148 0.58 7.13 -7.44
CA ILE A 148 1.44 7.93 -6.55
C ILE A 148 1.23 7.46 -5.11
N VAL A 149 2.30 7.43 -4.31
CA VAL A 149 2.23 7.21 -2.86
C VAL A 149 2.43 8.53 -2.13
N VAL A 150 1.52 8.89 -1.22
CA VAL A 150 1.70 9.97 -0.25
C VAL A 150 2.20 9.37 1.06
N LEU A 151 3.46 9.63 1.37
CA LEU A 151 4.11 9.19 2.59
C LEU A 151 3.95 10.24 3.69
N VAL A 152 3.18 9.92 4.73
CA VAL A 152 2.94 10.82 5.87
C VAL A 152 3.95 10.55 6.97
N VAL A 153 4.72 11.57 7.32
CA VAL A 153 5.72 11.54 8.40
C VAL A 153 5.44 12.68 9.38
N ALA A 154 5.36 12.37 10.67
CA ALA A 154 5.12 13.40 11.67
C ALA A 154 6.42 14.19 11.97
N ALA A 155 6.31 15.52 11.99
CA ALA A 155 7.45 16.43 12.20
C ALA A 155 8.07 16.34 13.60
N ASP A 156 7.35 15.81 14.56
CA ASP A 156 7.77 15.60 15.94
C ASP A 156 8.44 14.24 16.18
N ASP A 157 8.02 13.20 15.44
CA ASP A 157 8.53 11.83 15.59
C ASP A 157 9.69 11.50 14.62
N GLY A 158 9.57 11.88 13.33
CA GLY A 158 10.54 11.55 12.30
C GLY A 158 10.23 10.23 11.58
N VAL A 159 11.25 9.64 10.96
CA VAL A 159 11.13 8.38 10.21
C VAL A 159 11.10 7.20 11.16
N MET A 160 10.02 6.42 11.09
CA MET A 160 9.77 5.24 11.92
C MET A 160 9.86 3.94 11.09
N PRO A 161 9.98 2.75 11.71
CA PRO A 161 10.12 1.49 10.95
C PRO A 161 9.04 1.25 9.90
N GLN A 162 7.78 1.59 10.18
CA GLN A 162 6.68 1.45 9.22
C GLN A 162 6.74 2.51 8.10
N THR A 163 7.46 3.62 8.32
CA THR A 163 7.77 4.59 7.27
C THR A 163 8.77 4.00 6.28
N GLU A 164 9.80 3.30 6.77
CA GLU A 164 10.78 2.60 5.94
C GLU A 164 10.12 1.50 5.11
N GLU A 165 9.27 0.69 5.73
CA GLU A 165 8.48 -0.33 5.04
C GLU A 165 7.60 0.29 3.92
N ALA A 166 6.95 1.43 4.17
CA ALA A 166 6.16 2.13 3.17
C ALA A 166 7.00 2.61 1.98
N ILE A 167 8.22 3.10 2.24
CA ILE A 167 9.17 3.49 1.20
C ILE A 167 9.57 2.28 0.34
N GLU A 168 9.83 1.14 0.96
CA GLU A 168 10.18 -0.10 0.25
C GLU A 168 9.03 -0.60 -0.64
N HIS A 169 7.78 -0.55 -0.14
CA HIS A 169 6.61 -0.92 -0.93
C HIS A 169 6.39 0.00 -2.14
N ALA A 170 6.55 1.31 -1.96
CA ALA A 170 6.44 2.26 -3.07
C ALA A 170 7.53 2.04 -4.12
N ARG A 171 8.77 1.81 -3.70
CA ARG A 171 9.88 1.49 -4.60
C ARG A 171 9.69 0.17 -5.34
N ALA A 172 9.24 -0.86 -4.64
CA ALA A 172 8.95 -2.16 -5.25
C ALA A 172 7.81 -2.09 -6.28
N ALA A 173 6.87 -1.16 -6.09
CA ALA A 173 5.79 -0.87 -7.04
C ALA A 173 6.24 0.06 -8.18
N GLY A 174 7.40 0.70 -8.07
CA GLY A 174 7.92 1.64 -9.09
C GLY A 174 7.13 2.94 -9.19
N VAL A 175 6.43 3.35 -8.12
CA VAL A 175 5.59 4.56 -8.11
C VAL A 175 6.28 5.73 -7.41
N PRO A 176 6.07 6.98 -7.86
CA PRO A 176 6.63 8.16 -7.23
C PRO A 176 6.10 8.36 -5.81
N ILE A 177 6.94 8.96 -4.96
CA ILE A 177 6.62 9.25 -3.56
C ILE A 177 6.56 10.77 -3.36
N VAL A 178 5.42 11.25 -2.88
CA VAL A 178 5.25 12.61 -2.35
C VAL A 178 5.24 12.52 -0.82
N VAL A 179 6.05 13.31 -0.14
CA VAL A 179 6.12 13.29 1.33
C VAL A 179 5.31 14.43 1.92
N ALA A 180 4.36 14.07 2.79
CA ALA A 180 3.62 15.02 3.64
C ALA A 180 4.23 15.01 5.04
N ILE A 181 4.98 16.05 5.40
CA ILE A 181 5.55 16.22 6.75
C ILE A 181 4.46 16.84 7.62
N ASN A 182 3.73 15.98 8.35
CA ASN A 182 2.56 16.38 9.14
C ASN A 182 2.90 16.84 10.54
N LYS A 183 1.92 17.43 11.22
CA LYS A 183 2.00 17.95 12.59
C LYS A 183 2.99 19.13 12.74
N ILE A 184 3.11 20.00 11.73
CA ILE A 184 3.98 21.19 11.84
C ILE A 184 3.46 22.21 12.90
N ASP A 185 2.25 22.04 13.36
CA ASP A 185 1.61 22.87 14.40
C ASP A 185 2.05 22.54 15.84
N VAL A 186 2.78 21.45 16.07
CA VAL A 186 3.22 21.07 17.41
C VAL A 186 4.52 21.78 17.80
N PRO A 187 4.72 22.11 19.10
CA PRO A 187 5.89 22.91 19.52
C PRO A 187 7.28 22.28 19.26
N ASN A 188 7.35 20.95 19.18
CA ASN A 188 8.56 20.19 18.92
C ASN A 188 8.70 19.73 17.47
N ALA A 189 7.88 20.24 16.57
CA ALA A 189 7.98 19.95 15.14
C ALA A 189 9.34 20.40 14.58
N ASN A 190 10.00 19.51 13.84
CA ASN A 190 11.26 19.78 13.17
C ASN A 190 11.26 19.18 11.75
N PRO A 191 10.67 19.85 10.77
CA PRO A 191 10.62 19.39 9.38
C PRO A 191 12.00 19.16 8.77
N ASP A 192 12.98 20.03 9.08
CA ASP A 192 14.34 19.90 8.55
C ASP A 192 15.04 18.61 9.00
N ARG A 193 14.84 18.19 10.27
CA ARG A 193 15.31 16.91 10.77
C ARG A 193 14.69 15.75 9.98
N VAL A 194 13.38 15.79 9.75
CA VAL A 194 12.66 14.75 9.00
C VAL A 194 13.17 14.67 7.56
N MET A 195 13.38 15.81 6.91
CA MET A 195 13.98 15.86 5.57
C MET A 195 15.38 15.23 5.54
N GLY A 196 16.20 15.46 6.57
CA GLY A 196 17.51 14.82 6.72
C GLY A 196 17.42 13.30 6.84
N GLU A 197 16.53 12.80 7.70
CA GLU A 197 16.28 11.37 7.89
C GLU A 197 15.74 10.68 6.62
N LEU A 198 14.92 11.38 5.83
CA LEU A 198 14.43 10.91 4.52
C LEU A 198 15.54 10.87 3.47
N ALA A 199 16.41 11.89 3.44
CA ALA A 199 17.53 11.95 2.51
C ALA A 199 18.52 10.79 2.74
N GLU A 200 18.78 10.41 4.00
CA GLU A 200 19.60 9.23 4.35
C GLU A 200 19.01 7.92 3.78
N ARG A 201 17.71 7.89 3.53
CA ARG A 201 16.97 6.75 2.93
C ARG A 201 16.74 6.89 1.44
N GLY A 202 17.43 7.87 0.79
CA GLY A 202 17.38 8.10 -0.64
C GLY A 202 16.12 8.84 -1.12
N LEU A 203 15.41 9.52 -0.22
CA LEU A 203 14.33 10.46 -0.55
C LEU A 203 14.84 11.89 -0.30
N THR A 204 15.73 12.34 -1.19
CA THR A 204 16.32 13.68 -1.08
C THR A 204 15.29 14.74 -1.53
N PRO A 205 14.97 15.73 -0.65
CA PRO A 205 14.02 16.77 -0.98
C PRO A 205 14.44 17.62 -2.18
N GLU A 206 13.49 18.08 -2.98
CA GLU A 206 13.73 19.01 -4.09
C GLU A 206 14.45 20.29 -3.65
N GLN A 207 14.13 20.80 -2.45
CA GLN A 207 14.76 21.96 -1.84
C GLN A 207 16.27 21.79 -1.65
N TRP A 208 16.76 20.54 -1.59
CA TRP A 208 18.17 20.18 -1.45
C TRP A 208 18.77 19.64 -2.76
N GLY A 209 18.06 19.83 -3.87
CA GLY A 209 18.49 19.39 -5.20
C GLY A 209 18.21 17.92 -5.51
N GLY A 210 17.32 17.29 -4.75
CA GLY A 210 16.79 15.94 -5.03
C GLY A 210 15.55 15.95 -5.92
N GLU A 211 14.86 14.83 -5.98
CA GLU A 211 13.67 14.63 -6.82
C GLU A 211 12.40 14.37 -5.99
N THR A 212 12.52 14.31 -4.66
CA THR A 212 11.39 13.99 -3.79
C THR A 212 10.64 15.27 -3.40
N VAL A 213 9.39 15.37 -3.79
CA VAL A 213 8.49 16.44 -3.37
C VAL A 213 8.19 16.28 -1.88
N THR A 214 8.49 17.33 -1.08
CA THR A 214 8.22 17.35 0.36
C THR A 214 7.40 18.56 0.73
N VAL A 215 6.22 18.33 1.34
CA VAL A 215 5.27 19.38 1.70
C VAL A 215 5.02 19.36 3.21
N PRO A 216 5.38 20.43 3.94
CA PRO A 216 5.01 20.59 5.35
C PRO A 216 3.51 20.84 5.46
N VAL A 217 2.83 20.07 6.33
CA VAL A 217 1.37 20.17 6.49
C VAL A 217 0.94 20.07 7.96
N SER A 218 -0.22 20.57 8.27
CA SER A 218 -0.94 20.29 9.51
C SER A 218 -2.36 19.81 9.20
N ALA A 219 -2.63 18.55 9.40
CA ALA A 219 -3.98 18.01 9.31
C ALA A 219 -4.96 18.70 10.28
N LYS A 220 -4.45 19.17 11.42
CA LYS A 220 -5.24 19.84 12.46
C LYS A 220 -5.64 21.25 12.06
N THR A 221 -4.71 22.09 11.63
CA THR A 221 -4.99 23.50 11.26
C THR A 221 -5.48 23.63 9.82
N GLY A 222 -5.08 22.73 8.95
CA GLY A 222 -5.31 22.77 7.49
C GLY A 222 -4.19 23.45 6.70
N GLU A 223 -3.12 23.86 7.38
CA GLU A 223 -1.95 24.48 6.76
C GLU A 223 -1.25 23.51 5.79
N GLY A 224 -0.87 23.97 4.60
CA GLY A 224 -0.15 23.21 3.59
C GLY A 224 -0.98 22.14 2.84
N ILE A 225 -2.30 22.00 3.12
CA ILE A 225 -3.12 20.96 2.48
C ILE A 225 -3.36 21.27 1.00
N GLU A 226 -3.65 22.52 0.68
CA GLU A 226 -3.84 22.97 -0.72
C GLU A 226 -2.52 22.76 -1.50
N ASP A 227 -1.38 23.16 -0.92
CA ASP A 227 -0.05 22.96 -1.53
C ASP A 227 0.24 21.46 -1.77
N LEU A 228 -0.16 20.59 -0.82
CA LEU A 228 -0.02 19.14 -1.00
C LEU A 228 -0.82 18.63 -2.19
N LEU A 229 -2.08 19.07 -2.34
CA LEU A 229 -2.94 18.67 -3.45
C LEU A 229 -2.41 19.18 -4.80
N GLU A 230 -1.93 20.43 -4.85
CA GLU A 230 -1.28 21.00 -6.04
C GLU A 230 -0.03 20.19 -6.45
N ASN A 231 0.86 19.90 -5.50
CA ASN A 231 2.06 19.11 -5.77
C ASN A 231 1.74 17.70 -6.26
N ILE A 232 0.72 17.06 -5.69
CA ILE A 232 0.23 15.75 -6.15
C ILE A 232 -0.21 15.83 -7.62
N LEU A 233 -0.94 16.87 -8.00
CA LEU A 233 -1.39 17.06 -9.37
C LEU A 233 -0.23 17.35 -10.33
N VAL A 234 0.78 18.08 -9.89
CA VAL A 234 2.01 18.31 -10.68
C VAL A 234 2.76 16.99 -10.92
N VAL A 235 2.93 16.16 -9.89
CA VAL A 235 3.55 14.84 -10.04
C VAL A 235 2.72 13.95 -10.98
N ALA A 236 1.38 13.97 -10.86
CA ALA A 236 0.51 13.23 -11.77
C ALA A 236 0.62 13.67 -13.24
N GLU A 237 0.85 14.96 -13.50
CA GLU A 237 1.13 15.47 -14.85
C GLU A 237 2.46 14.96 -15.40
N LEU A 238 3.51 14.93 -14.57
CA LEU A 238 4.82 14.42 -14.97
C LEU A 238 4.80 12.92 -15.30
N GLU A 239 3.94 12.15 -14.64
CA GLU A 239 3.73 10.73 -14.90
C GLU A 239 2.86 10.47 -16.15
N GLU A 240 2.34 11.52 -16.81
CA GLU A 240 1.51 11.44 -18.02
C GLU A 240 0.37 10.39 -17.93
N LEU A 241 -0.34 10.34 -16.79
CA LEU A 241 -1.38 9.36 -16.51
C LEU A 241 -2.52 9.43 -17.53
N ARG A 242 -2.68 8.38 -18.35
CA ARG A 242 -3.69 8.29 -19.41
C ARG A 242 -4.46 6.98 -19.31
N ALA A 243 -5.71 7.01 -19.77
CA ALA A 243 -6.55 5.81 -19.88
C ALA A 243 -7.54 5.96 -21.05
N ASN A 244 -7.99 4.84 -21.59
CA ASN A 244 -9.04 4.81 -22.59
C ASN A 244 -10.42 4.67 -21.91
N PRO A 245 -11.27 5.72 -21.89
CA PRO A 245 -12.59 5.65 -21.27
C PRO A 245 -13.59 4.76 -22.01
N LYS A 246 -13.28 4.32 -23.23
CA LYS A 246 -14.11 3.43 -24.03
C LYS A 246 -13.72 1.96 -23.87
N ALA A 247 -12.58 1.67 -23.20
CA ALA A 247 -12.13 0.31 -22.94
C ALA A 247 -13.11 -0.45 -22.04
N PRO A 248 -13.17 -1.78 -22.11
CA PRO A 248 -13.92 -2.59 -21.15
C PRO A 248 -13.49 -2.27 -19.72
N ALA A 249 -14.44 -2.22 -18.79
CA ALA A 249 -14.15 -1.93 -17.40
C ALA A 249 -13.21 -3.00 -16.80
N SER A 250 -12.11 -2.57 -16.23
CA SER A 250 -11.18 -3.40 -15.46
C SER A 250 -10.92 -2.76 -14.08
N GLY A 251 -10.50 -3.54 -13.11
CA GLY A 251 -10.23 -3.01 -11.78
C GLY A 251 -9.61 -4.06 -10.86
N TYR A 252 -9.08 -3.57 -9.74
CA TYR A 252 -8.49 -4.40 -8.69
C TYR A 252 -9.46 -4.52 -7.52
N VAL A 253 -9.60 -5.74 -6.99
CA VAL A 253 -10.33 -5.96 -5.72
C VAL A 253 -9.39 -5.59 -4.58
N ILE A 254 -9.66 -4.47 -3.92
CA ILE A 254 -8.86 -3.97 -2.80
C ILE A 254 -9.20 -4.74 -1.53
N GLU A 255 -10.51 -4.93 -1.26
CA GLU A 255 -11.03 -5.66 -0.10
C GLU A 255 -12.29 -6.43 -0.49
N SER A 256 -12.49 -7.59 0.11
CA SER A 256 -13.72 -8.36 -0.04
C SER A 256 -14.18 -8.90 1.31
N ARG A 257 -15.49 -8.95 1.53
CA ARG A 257 -16.11 -9.48 2.75
C ARG A 257 -17.38 -10.25 2.46
N LEU A 258 -17.70 -11.19 3.33
CA LEU A 258 -19.00 -11.87 3.29
C LEU A 258 -20.00 -11.11 4.17
N ASP A 259 -20.96 -10.46 3.54
CA ASP A 259 -22.06 -9.80 4.25
C ASP A 259 -23.20 -10.82 4.51
N PRO A 260 -23.74 -10.95 5.76
CA PRO A 260 -24.79 -11.92 6.07
C PRO A 260 -26.10 -11.70 5.31
N GLY A 261 -26.36 -10.47 4.82
CA GLY A 261 -27.59 -10.13 4.10
C GLY A 261 -27.42 -10.02 2.58
N ARG A 262 -26.22 -9.67 2.09
CA ARG A 262 -25.93 -9.41 0.68
C ARG A 262 -25.05 -10.46 0.02
N GLY A 263 -24.44 -11.38 0.81
CA GLY A 263 -23.47 -12.35 0.31
C GLY A 263 -22.07 -11.74 0.12
N PRO A 264 -21.25 -12.25 -0.82
CA PRO A 264 -19.94 -11.69 -1.11
C PRO A 264 -20.04 -10.24 -1.60
N VAL A 265 -19.29 -9.33 -0.98
CA VAL A 265 -19.17 -7.91 -1.35
C VAL A 265 -17.69 -7.60 -1.55
N ALA A 266 -17.36 -7.00 -2.67
CA ALA A 266 -16.02 -6.56 -3.02
C ALA A 266 -16.01 -5.07 -3.39
#